data_95d65c839cf2b182e9c610ebcf4a7391
#
_entry.id   95d65c839cf2b182e9c610ebcf4a7391
#
_cell.length_a   1.000
_cell.length_b   1.000
_cell.length_c   1.000
_cell.angle_alpha   90.00
_cell.angle_beta   90.00
_cell.angle_gamma   90.00
#
_symmetry.space_group_name_H-M   'P 1'
#
loop_
_entity.id
_entity.type
_entity.pdbx_description
1 polymer ?
#
loop_
_entity_poly.entity_id
_entity_poly.type
_entity_poly.pdbx_seq_one_letter_code
_entity_poly.pdbx_strand_id
1 'polypeptide(L)'
;MEIKKGEYIMGKRLSEQTADNILSMIAIDKKYKPGEKLPNENELSEMLGVSRTTLREAVRILAAGQVVEIQRGRGTYVRPDFSDQSMDRLSDLATAKVGARDLYEMRLIFEPEAAYYAALRGTEAEMQKIFLLGEQIEQLIQDGKDRTKEEREFHKTIARATHNEFMNRLMPIIFAAIDKGVILSEAKKEAVEDTISDHRMLMQFLKNRNAEGARYAMKIHILHAIDQLDIKK
;
A
#
# COMPACT_ATOMS: atom_id res chain seq x y z
N MET A 1 39.08 -25.73 18.06
CA MET A 1 38.49 -24.45 18.51
C MET A 1 37.19 -24.28 17.76
N GLU A 2 36.09 -24.80 18.36
CA GLU A 2 34.77 -24.82 17.71
C GLU A 2 34.17 -23.44 17.80
N ILE A 3 33.86 -22.89 16.65
CA ILE A 3 33.15 -21.63 16.49
C ILE A 3 31.66 -21.91 16.78
N LYS A 4 31.12 -21.31 17.84
CA LYS A 4 29.72 -21.38 18.19
C LYS A 4 28.93 -20.73 17.07
N LYS A 5 28.09 -21.53 16.38
CA LYS A 5 27.06 -21.09 15.46
C LYS A 5 25.98 -20.33 16.21
N GLY A 6 26.14 -19.02 16.28
CA GLY A 6 25.11 -18.09 16.71
C GLY A 6 25.19 -16.90 15.77
N GLU A 7 24.55 -16.99 14.60
CA GLU A 7 24.99 -16.23 13.46
C GLU A 7 24.06 -15.17 12.99
N TYR A 8 24.73 -14.11 12.64
CA TYR A 8 24.25 -12.95 11.90
C TYR A 8 23.99 -13.33 10.43
N ILE A 9 22.79 -13.16 9.96
CA ILE A 9 22.49 -13.01 8.56
C ILE A 9 21.94 -11.61 8.35
N MET A 10 22.69 -10.78 7.59
CA MET A 10 22.35 -9.38 7.26
C MET A 10 22.06 -8.44 8.45
N GLY A 11 22.85 -8.51 9.53
CA GLY A 11 22.82 -7.52 10.61
C GLY A 11 21.75 -7.71 11.70
N LYS A 12 20.75 -8.57 11.51
CA LYS A 12 19.72 -8.86 12.55
C LYS A 12 20.01 -10.17 13.29
N ARG A 13 19.75 -10.18 14.62
CA ARG A 13 19.82 -11.41 15.43
C ARG A 13 18.69 -12.37 15.03
N LEU A 14 18.92 -13.67 15.15
CA LEU A 14 17.91 -14.69 14.84
C LEU A 14 16.60 -14.51 15.64
N SER A 15 16.68 -14.02 16.87
CA SER A 15 15.50 -13.69 17.69
C SER A 15 14.71 -12.51 17.14
N GLU A 16 15.36 -11.51 16.54
CA GLU A 16 14.70 -10.38 15.88
C GLU A 16 13.99 -10.82 14.60
N GLN A 17 14.64 -11.66 13.80
CA GLN A 17 14.02 -12.25 12.61
C GLN A 17 12.82 -13.13 12.96
N THR A 18 12.94 -13.90 14.06
CA THR A 18 11.82 -14.72 14.56
C THR A 18 10.66 -13.86 15.03
N ALA A 19 10.95 -12.71 15.68
CA ALA A 19 9.92 -11.74 16.07
C ALA A 19 9.23 -11.14 14.85
N ASP A 20 9.99 -10.76 13.82
CA ASP A 20 9.44 -10.25 12.56
C ASP A 20 8.53 -11.28 11.88
N ASN A 21 8.92 -12.56 11.88
CA ASN A 21 8.08 -13.63 11.32
C ASN A 21 6.75 -13.80 12.07
N ILE A 22 6.80 -13.79 13.41
CA ILE A 22 5.58 -13.88 14.23
C ILE A 22 4.71 -12.63 14.01
N LEU A 23 5.32 -11.45 13.96
CA LEU A 23 4.61 -10.20 13.66
C LEU A 23 3.90 -10.28 12.30
N SER A 24 4.58 -10.80 11.28
CA SER A 24 3.98 -11.01 9.94
C SER A 24 2.77 -11.96 10.01
N MET A 25 2.87 -13.06 10.77
CA MET A 25 1.74 -14.00 10.95
C MET A 25 0.52 -13.33 11.60
N ILE A 26 0.75 -12.35 12.49
CA ILE A 26 -0.32 -11.62 13.17
C ILE A 26 -0.85 -10.47 12.30
N ALA A 27 0.05 -9.60 11.83
CA ALA A 27 -0.32 -8.33 11.19
C ALA A 27 -0.67 -8.49 9.70
N ILE A 28 0.10 -9.31 8.96
CA ILE A 28 -0.03 -9.49 7.50
C ILE A 28 -0.93 -10.66 7.18
N ASP A 29 -0.54 -11.86 7.62
CA ASP A 29 -1.27 -13.11 7.31
C ASP A 29 -2.59 -13.23 8.06
N LYS A 30 -2.77 -12.41 9.13
CA LYS A 30 -3.94 -12.44 10.04
C LYS A 30 -4.25 -13.85 10.57
N LYS A 31 -3.21 -14.68 10.71
CA LYS A 31 -3.33 -16.05 11.19
C LYS A 31 -3.78 -16.11 12.65
N TYR A 32 -3.46 -15.08 13.42
CA TYR A 32 -3.89 -14.90 14.82
C TYR A 32 -4.49 -13.51 14.98
N LYS A 33 -5.73 -13.46 15.47
CA LYS A 33 -6.47 -12.21 15.68
C LYS A 33 -6.15 -11.57 17.03
N PRO A 34 -6.41 -10.27 17.22
CA PRO A 34 -6.37 -9.65 18.53
C PRO A 34 -7.18 -10.44 19.57
N GLY A 35 -6.58 -10.71 20.73
CA GLY A 35 -7.14 -11.55 21.79
C GLY A 35 -6.92 -13.06 21.61
N GLU A 36 -6.47 -13.53 20.46
CA GLU A 36 -6.21 -14.96 20.26
C GLU A 36 -4.90 -15.43 20.92
N LYS A 37 -4.92 -16.69 21.33
CA LYS A 37 -3.76 -17.35 21.91
C LYS A 37 -2.83 -17.84 20.80
N LEU A 38 -1.53 -17.55 20.92
CA LEU A 38 -0.50 -18.15 20.08
C LEU A 38 -0.30 -19.63 20.46
N PRO A 39 0.17 -20.48 19.54
CA PRO A 39 0.61 -21.82 19.86
C PRO A 39 1.60 -21.83 21.03
N ASN A 40 1.67 -22.93 21.75
CA ASN A 40 2.63 -23.03 22.84
C ASN A 40 4.09 -22.96 22.36
N GLU A 41 5.03 -22.73 23.28
CA GLU A 41 6.45 -22.56 22.93
C GLU A 41 7.02 -23.75 22.11
N ASN A 42 6.58 -24.97 22.37
CA ASN A 42 7.06 -26.14 21.65
C ASN A 42 6.56 -26.13 20.20
N GLU A 43 5.25 -25.98 20.04
CA GLU A 43 4.59 -25.94 18.72
C GLU A 43 5.12 -24.79 17.87
N LEU A 44 5.25 -23.61 18.47
CA LEU A 44 5.68 -22.41 17.74
C LEU A 44 7.18 -22.46 17.39
N SER A 45 8.03 -23.01 18.28
CA SER A 45 9.45 -23.22 17.99
C SER A 45 9.68 -24.25 16.86
N GLU A 46 8.89 -25.31 16.87
CA GLU A 46 8.92 -26.33 15.81
C GLU A 46 8.45 -25.78 14.48
N MET A 47 7.33 -25.04 14.48
CA MET A 47 6.76 -24.40 13.29
C MET A 47 7.74 -23.41 12.65
N LEU A 48 8.50 -22.66 13.44
CA LEU A 48 9.45 -21.65 12.97
C LEU A 48 10.87 -22.19 12.79
N GLY A 49 11.13 -23.44 13.13
CA GLY A 49 12.46 -24.07 13.00
C GLY A 49 13.54 -23.45 13.89
N VAL A 50 13.16 -22.89 15.05
CA VAL A 50 14.08 -22.19 15.95
C VAL A 50 14.15 -22.85 17.33
N SER A 51 15.23 -22.54 18.10
CA SER A 51 15.33 -22.99 19.48
C SER A 51 14.30 -22.30 20.38
N ARG A 52 13.87 -22.96 21.48
CA ARG A 52 12.98 -22.32 22.48
C ARG A 52 13.57 -21.06 23.08
N THR A 53 14.88 -21.00 23.24
CA THR A 53 15.58 -19.80 23.75
C THR A 53 15.41 -18.64 22.77
N THR A 54 15.62 -18.88 21.47
CA THR A 54 15.40 -17.89 20.39
C THR A 54 13.96 -17.44 20.37
N LEU A 55 13.01 -18.37 20.45
CA LEU A 55 11.59 -18.06 20.49
C LEU A 55 11.20 -17.21 21.70
N ARG A 56 11.69 -17.52 22.88
CA ARG A 56 11.42 -16.71 24.09
C ARG A 56 11.93 -15.28 23.97
N GLU A 57 13.12 -15.11 23.40
CA GLU A 57 13.65 -13.76 23.13
C GLU A 57 12.76 -13.02 22.11
N ALA A 58 12.33 -13.70 21.03
CA ALA A 58 11.42 -13.13 20.05
C ALA A 58 10.08 -12.72 20.68
N VAL A 59 9.50 -13.57 21.51
CA VAL A 59 8.25 -13.26 22.23
C VAL A 59 8.44 -12.07 23.19
N ARG A 60 9.61 -11.95 23.86
CA ARG A 60 9.92 -10.78 24.69
C ARG A 60 10.01 -9.49 23.88
N ILE A 61 10.62 -9.54 22.68
CA ILE A 61 10.67 -8.40 21.75
C ILE A 61 9.24 -7.97 21.39
N LEU A 62 8.38 -8.92 21.02
CA LEU A 62 7.00 -8.64 20.68
C LEU A 62 6.18 -8.12 21.86
N ALA A 63 6.43 -8.61 23.08
CA ALA A 63 5.78 -8.14 24.28
C ALA A 63 6.23 -6.71 24.65
N ALA A 64 7.52 -6.40 24.50
CA ALA A 64 8.04 -5.05 24.64
C ALA A 64 7.46 -4.08 23.59
N GLY A 65 7.24 -4.57 22.37
CA GLY A 65 6.56 -3.85 21.29
C GLY A 65 5.02 -3.81 21.40
N GLN A 66 4.46 -4.30 22.51
CA GLN A 66 3.01 -4.33 22.76
C GLN A 66 2.18 -5.10 21.70
N VAL A 67 2.80 -6.02 20.99
CA VAL A 67 2.14 -6.91 20.02
C VAL A 67 1.44 -8.06 20.71
N VAL A 68 2.11 -8.65 21.71
CA VAL A 68 1.61 -9.79 22.47
C VAL A 68 1.68 -9.52 23.98
N GLU A 69 0.90 -10.27 24.75
CA GLU A 69 1.00 -10.32 26.21
C GLU A 69 1.29 -11.74 26.69
N ILE A 70 2.19 -11.85 27.68
CA ILE A 70 2.57 -13.14 28.29
C ILE A 70 1.75 -13.32 29.56
N GLN A 71 0.81 -14.23 29.56
CA GLN A 71 0.00 -14.59 30.73
C GLN A 71 0.62 -15.81 31.41
N ARG A 72 1.18 -15.62 32.61
CA ARG A 72 1.86 -16.70 33.37
C ARG A 72 0.94 -17.92 33.53
N GLY A 73 1.42 -19.10 33.14
CA GLY A 73 0.69 -20.37 33.23
C GLY A 73 -0.43 -20.52 32.18
N ARG A 74 -0.77 -19.49 31.43
CA ARG A 74 -1.86 -19.51 30.45
C ARG A 74 -1.37 -19.49 29.00
N GLY A 75 -0.23 -18.85 28.74
CA GLY A 75 0.40 -18.76 27.41
C GLY A 75 0.62 -17.33 26.95
N THR A 76 0.92 -17.19 25.66
CA THR A 76 1.11 -15.90 25.00
C THR A 76 -0.12 -15.60 24.14
N TYR A 77 -0.65 -14.41 24.21
CA TYR A 77 -1.83 -13.95 23.51
C TYR A 77 -1.48 -12.72 22.67
N VAL A 78 -2.09 -12.58 21.50
CA VAL A 78 -2.09 -11.31 20.78
C VAL A 78 -2.86 -10.29 21.62
N ARG A 79 -2.31 -9.10 21.81
CA ARG A 79 -3.00 -8.09 22.63
C ARG A 79 -4.36 -7.74 22.02
N PRO A 80 -5.43 -7.63 22.84
CA PRO A 80 -6.77 -7.28 22.35
C PRO A 80 -6.82 -5.90 21.68
N ASP A 81 -5.96 -4.98 22.13
CA ASP A 81 -5.81 -3.62 21.61
C ASP A 81 -4.68 -3.52 20.56
N PHE A 82 -4.14 -4.68 20.12
CA PHE A 82 -3.19 -4.70 19.02
C PHE A 82 -3.90 -4.25 17.75
N SER A 83 -3.71 -3.00 17.41
CA SER A 83 -3.83 -2.51 16.06
C SER A 83 -2.43 -2.56 15.43
N ASP A 84 -2.34 -2.87 14.15
CA ASP A 84 -1.06 -2.77 13.45
C ASP A 84 -0.63 -1.29 13.45
N GLN A 85 0.00 -0.87 14.59
CA GLN A 85 0.44 0.53 14.78
C GLN A 85 1.43 0.97 13.70
N SER A 86 2.07 0.03 12.99
CA SER A 86 2.85 0.36 11.80
C SER A 86 1.94 0.87 10.69
N MET A 87 0.70 0.38 10.62
CA MET A 87 -0.33 0.87 9.70
C MET A 87 -1.03 2.12 10.24
N ASP A 88 -1.23 2.25 11.56
CA ASP A 88 -1.72 3.50 12.16
C ASP A 88 -0.72 4.65 11.93
N ARG A 89 0.58 4.38 12.01
CA ARG A 89 1.62 5.37 11.66
C ARG A 89 1.62 5.74 10.18
N LEU A 90 1.28 4.81 9.28
CA LEU A 90 1.06 5.13 7.87
C LEU A 90 -0.24 5.92 7.66
N SER A 91 -1.28 5.65 8.45
CA SER A 91 -2.51 6.47 8.43
C SER A 91 -2.27 7.87 8.99
N ASP A 92 -1.39 8.02 9.98
CA ASP A 92 -0.94 9.33 10.48
C ASP A 92 -0.25 10.15 9.37
N LEU A 93 0.51 9.51 8.46
CA LEU A 93 1.06 10.16 7.28
C LEU A 93 -0.03 10.69 6.34
N ALA A 94 -1.14 9.97 6.21
CA ALA A 94 -2.28 10.43 5.39
C ALA A 94 -2.95 11.69 5.98
N THR A 95 -2.86 11.89 7.31
CA THR A 95 -3.38 13.07 8.01
C THR A 95 -2.34 14.19 8.17
N ALA A 96 -1.06 13.89 7.96
CA ALA A 96 0.02 14.86 8.04
C ALA A 96 -0.19 16.02 7.04
N LYS A 97 0.19 17.23 7.43
CA LYS A 97 0.22 18.39 6.52
C LYS A 97 1.38 18.23 5.52
N VAL A 98 1.22 17.32 4.57
CA VAL A 98 2.18 17.11 3.49
C VAL A 98 1.90 18.10 2.36
N GLY A 99 2.95 18.68 1.79
CA GLY A 99 2.84 19.59 0.65
C GLY A 99 2.33 18.87 -0.61
N ALA A 100 1.65 19.60 -1.48
CA ALA A 100 1.18 19.04 -2.75
C ALA A 100 2.35 18.46 -3.57
N ARG A 101 3.51 19.14 -3.56
CA ARG A 101 4.73 18.71 -4.23
C ARG A 101 5.15 17.29 -3.80
N ASP A 102 5.34 17.08 -2.49
CA ASP A 102 5.80 15.79 -1.95
C ASP A 102 4.83 14.67 -2.30
N LEU A 103 3.52 14.95 -2.26
CA LEU A 103 2.48 14.00 -2.63
C LEU A 103 2.53 13.65 -4.13
N TYR A 104 2.79 14.62 -5.02
CA TYR A 104 2.91 14.37 -6.45
C TYR A 104 4.21 13.66 -6.81
N GLU A 105 5.30 13.91 -6.10
CA GLU A 105 6.54 13.12 -6.21
C GLU A 105 6.27 11.64 -5.87
N MET A 106 5.49 11.37 -4.81
CA MET A 106 5.10 10.00 -4.46
C MET A 106 4.18 9.37 -5.52
N ARG A 107 3.25 10.13 -6.11
CA ARG A 107 2.45 9.67 -7.25
C ARG A 107 3.33 9.21 -8.41
N LEU A 108 4.34 10.01 -8.79
CA LEU A 108 5.29 9.68 -9.87
C LEU A 108 6.11 8.42 -9.61
N ILE A 109 6.35 8.07 -8.34
CA ILE A 109 7.07 6.85 -7.97
C ILE A 109 6.16 5.62 -8.04
N PHE A 110 4.93 5.71 -7.54
CA PHE A 110 4.10 4.53 -7.32
C PHE A 110 3.05 4.27 -8.40
N GLU A 111 2.37 5.29 -8.91
CA GLU A 111 1.23 5.08 -9.81
C GLU A 111 1.63 4.57 -11.22
N PRO A 112 2.75 4.99 -11.83
CA PRO A 112 3.21 4.38 -13.08
C PRO A 112 3.47 2.88 -12.94
N GLU A 113 4.10 2.47 -11.84
CA GLU A 113 4.34 1.04 -11.56
C GLU A 113 3.03 0.31 -11.25
N ALA A 114 2.07 0.98 -10.58
CA ALA A 114 0.75 0.42 -10.38
C ALA A 114 0.05 0.14 -11.72
N ALA A 115 0.08 1.07 -12.67
CA ALA A 115 -0.48 0.89 -14.01
C ALA A 115 0.19 -0.25 -14.78
N TYR A 116 1.53 -0.36 -14.68
CA TYR A 116 2.29 -1.46 -15.28
C TYR A 116 1.82 -2.82 -14.77
N TYR A 117 1.81 -3.00 -13.44
CA TYR A 117 1.41 -4.28 -12.86
C TYR A 117 -0.09 -4.56 -13.01
N ALA A 118 -0.94 -3.53 -13.04
CA ALA A 118 -2.36 -3.69 -13.35
C ALA A 118 -2.58 -4.24 -14.76
N ALA A 119 -1.83 -3.75 -15.76
CA ALA A 119 -1.88 -4.29 -17.12
C ALA A 119 -1.51 -5.78 -17.18
N LEU A 120 -0.52 -6.22 -16.37
CA LEU A 120 -0.05 -7.60 -16.35
C LEU A 120 -0.96 -8.54 -15.56
N ARG A 121 -1.55 -8.08 -14.45
CA ARG A 121 -2.18 -8.94 -13.44
C ARG A 121 -3.68 -8.73 -13.28
N GLY A 122 -4.17 -7.57 -13.66
CA GLY A 122 -5.57 -7.21 -13.48
C GLY A 122 -6.51 -8.16 -14.21
N THR A 123 -7.57 -8.57 -13.53
CA THR A 123 -8.64 -9.38 -14.08
C THR A 123 -9.47 -8.59 -15.09
N GLU A 124 -10.22 -9.27 -15.93
CA GLU A 124 -11.10 -8.62 -16.91
C GLU A 124 -12.16 -7.75 -16.22
N ALA A 125 -12.70 -8.20 -15.09
CA ALA A 125 -13.68 -7.45 -14.31
C ALA A 125 -13.08 -6.15 -13.74
N GLU A 126 -11.81 -6.18 -13.30
CA GLU A 126 -11.11 -4.98 -12.83
C GLU A 126 -10.85 -4.01 -13.98
N MET A 127 -10.45 -4.50 -15.16
CA MET A 127 -10.27 -3.67 -16.35
C MET A 127 -11.58 -2.99 -16.74
N GLN A 128 -12.69 -3.73 -16.81
CA GLN A 128 -14.00 -3.17 -17.10
C GLN A 128 -14.39 -2.09 -16.09
N LYS A 129 -14.11 -2.30 -14.81
CA LYS A 129 -14.37 -1.29 -13.77
C LYS A 129 -13.54 -0.03 -13.98
N ILE A 130 -12.24 -0.16 -14.34
CA ILE A 130 -11.37 0.98 -14.64
C ILE A 130 -11.93 1.77 -15.83
N PHE A 131 -12.34 1.09 -16.90
CA PHE A 131 -12.89 1.75 -18.09
C PHE A 131 -14.20 2.48 -17.79
N LEU A 132 -15.10 1.86 -17.03
CA LEU A 132 -16.34 2.50 -16.62
C LEU A 132 -16.08 3.77 -15.78
N LEU A 133 -15.12 3.72 -14.85
CA LEU A 133 -14.75 4.89 -14.05
C LEU A 133 -14.14 6.00 -14.92
N GLY A 134 -13.28 5.66 -15.89
CA GLY A 134 -12.72 6.63 -16.82
C GLY A 134 -13.78 7.31 -17.68
N GLU A 135 -14.76 6.56 -18.18
CA GLU A 135 -15.91 7.11 -18.93
C GLU A 135 -16.79 8.02 -18.05
N GLN A 136 -17.01 7.62 -16.78
CA GLN A 136 -17.75 8.44 -15.82
C GLN A 136 -17.04 9.76 -15.52
N ILE A 137 -15.71 9.74 -15.33
CA ILE A 137 -14.90 10.95 -15.12
C ILE A 137 -15.03 11.87 -16.32
N GLU A 138 -14.89 11.35 -17.54
CA GLU A 138 -15.03 12.15 -18.75
C GLU A 138 -16.41 12.80 -18.84
N GLN A 139 -17.50 12.06 -18.56
CA GLN A 139 -18.85 12.59 -18.56
C GLN A 139 -19.05 13.67 -17.50
N LEU A 140 -18.52 13.49 -16.28
CA LEU A 140 -18.58 14.49 -15.21
C LEU A 140 -17.85 15.78 -15.60
N ILE A 141 -16.69 15.64 -16.27
CA ILE A 141 -15.94 16.78 -16.81
C ILE A 141 -16.78 17.55 -17.84
N GLN A 142 -17.38 16.85 -18.78
CA GLN A 142 -18.22 17.45 -19.84
C GLN A 142 -19.45 18.15 -19.27
N ASP A 143 -20.02 17.60 -18.19
CA ASP A 143 -21.16 18.16 -17.48
C ASP A 143 -20.78 19.32 -16.51
N GLY A 144 -19.49 19.58 -16.30
CA GLY A 144 -19.01 20.58 -15.31
C GLY A 144 -19.30 20.16 -13.85
N LYS A 145 -19.33 18.87 -13.57
CA LYS A 145 -19.63 18.31 -12.24
C LYS A 145 -18.36 17.86 -11.51
N ASP A 146 -18.43 17.81 -10.16
CA ASP A 146 -17.36 17.27 -9.32
C ASP A 146 -17.13 15.78 -9.65
N ARG A 147 -15.86 15.44 -9.89
CA ARG A 147 -15.36 14.11 -10.22
C ARG A 147 -14.40 13.53 -9.20
N THR A 148 -14.17 14.22 -8.09
CA THR A 148 -13.14 13.86 -7.09
C THR A 148 -13.27 12.42 -6.62
N LYS A 149 -14.49 11.94 -6.41
CA LYS A 149 -14.76 10.58 -5.96
C LYS A 149 -14.39 9.54 -7.02
N GLU A 150 -14.77 9.78 -8.27
CA GLU A 150 -14.53 8.88 -9.41
C GLU A 150 -13.04 8.84 -9.76
N GLU A 151 -12.34 9.96 -9.72
CA GLU A 151 -10.88 10.06 -9.89
C GLU A 151 -10.15 9.20 -8.84
N ARG A 152 -10.52 9.36 -7.56
CA ARG A 152 -9.95 8.55 -6.49
C ARG A 152 -10.20 7.06 -6.70
N GLU A 153 -11.42 6.65 -7.04
CA GLU A 153 -11.76 5.24 -7.27
C GLU A 153 -11.08 4.69 -8.54
N PHE A 154 -10.86 5.50 -9.56
CA PHE A 154 -10.13 5.12 -10.77
C PHE A 154 -8.70 4.71 -10.41
N HIS A 155 -7.92 5.59 -9.80
CA HIS A 155 -6.55 5.31 -9.37
C HIS A 155 -6.46 4.16 -8.35
N LYS A 156 -7.42 4.10 -7.42
CA LYS A 156 -7.52 3.01 -6.44
C LYS A 156 -7.81 1.66 -7.09
N THR A 157 -8.64 1.63 -8.12
CA THR A 157 -8.95 0.38 -8.84
C THR A 157 -7.73 -0.10 -9.62
N ILE A 158 -6.96 0.80 -10.24
CA ILE A 158 -5.67 0.47 -10.87
C ILE A 158 -4.69 -0.11 -9.84
N ALA A 159 -4.56 0.52 -8.67
CA ALA A 159 -3.69 0.00 -7.62
C ALA A 159 -4.12 -1.40 -7.13
N ARG A 160 -5.42 -1.64 -6.98
CA ARG A 160 -5.95 -2.97 -6.60
C ARG A 160 -5.67 -4.03 -7.66
N ALA A 161 -5.78 -3.68 -8.92
CA ALA A 161 -5.51 -4.58 -10.05
C ALA A 161 -4.04 -5.01 -10.15
N THR A 162 -3.13 -4.42 -9.36
CA THR A 162 -1.75 -4.90 -9.22
C THR A 162 -1.67 -6.22 -8.47
N HIS A 163 -2.67 -6.57 -7.67
CA HIS A 163 -2.67 -7.68 -6.72
C HIS A 163 -1.46 -7.65 -5.75
N ASN A 164 -0.93 -6.43 -5.48
CA ASN A 164 0.14 -6.20 -4.52
C ASN A 164 -0.46 -5.59 -3.24
N GLU A 165 -0.56 -6.41 -2.20
CA GLU A 165 -1.17 -6.00 -0.92
C GLU A 165 -0.45 -4.81 -0.27
N PHE A 166 0.88 -4.73 -0.37
CA PHE A 166 1.63 -3.61 0.18
C PHE A 166 1.31 -2.31 -0.54
N MET A 167 1.24 -2.34 -1.88
CA MET A 167 0.84 -1.18 -2.68
C MET A 167 -0.57 -0.71 -2.31
N ASN A 168 -1.52 -1.64 -2.16
CA ASN A 168 -2.89 -1.34 -1.76
C ASN A 168 -2.98 -0.64 -0.39
N ARG A 169 -2.07 -0.94 0.52
CA ARG A 169 -1.99 -0.30 1.84
C ARG A 169 -1.34 1.08 1.81
N LEU A 170 -0.41 1.32 0.88
CA LEU A 170 0.23 2.63 0.72
C LEU A 170 -0.65 3.65 -0.03
N MET A 171 -1.46 3.21 -0.98
CA MET A 171 -2.24 4.08 -1.84
C MET A 171 -3.18 5.06 -1.14
N PRO A 172 -3.80 4.77 0.03
CA PRO A 172 -4.62 5.76 0.74
C PRO A 172 -3.90 7.09 1.04
N ILE A 173 -2.58 7.04 1.26
CA ILE A 173 -1.76 8.25 1.50
C ILE A 173 -1.68 9.09 0.21
N ILE A 174 -1.55 8.41 -0.94
CA ILE A 174 -1.41 9.03 -2.26
C ILE A 174 -2.75 9.63 -2.71
N PHE A 175 -3.88 9.03 -2.33
CA PHE A 175 -5.22 9.53 -2.70
C PHE A 175 -5.51 10.94 -2.19
N ALA A 176 -4.92 11.35 -1.06
CA ALA A 176 -5.03 12.73 -0.59
C ALA A 176 -4.45 13.75 -1.59
N ALA A 177 -3.46 13.34 -2.42
CA ALA A 177 -2.92 14.18 -3.49
C ALA A 177 -3.89 14.27 -4.68
N ILE A 178 -4.57 13.17 -5.01
CA ILE A 178 -5.56 13.14 -6.11
C ILE A 178 -6.70 14.12 -5.80
N ASP A 179 -7.26 14.06 -4.59
CA ASP A 179 -8.33 14.96 -4.18
C ASP A 179 -7.93 16.44 -4.29
N LYS A 180 -6.73 16.79 -3.79
CA LYS A 180 -6.20 18.14 -3.92
C LYS A 180 -5.99 18.55 -5.38
N GLY A 181 -5.50 17.63 -6.20
CA GLY A 181 -5.28 17.86 -7.62
C GLY A 181 -6.57 18.14 -8.38
N VAL A 182 -7.61 17.36 -8.14
CA VAL A 182 -8.92 17.58 -8.78
C VAL A 182 -9.47 18.98 -8.45
N ILE A 183 -9.52 19.34 -7.17
CA ILE A 183 -10.00 20.66 -6.72
C ILE A 183 -9.22 21.80 -7.39
N LEU A 184 -7.89 21.68 -7.49
CA LEU A 184 -7.06 22.69 -8.11
C LEU A 184 -7.22 22.74 -9.64
N SER A 185 -7.49 21.60 -10.28
CA SER A 185 -7.64 21.49 -11.74
C SER A 185 -8.96 22.04 -12.27
N GLU A 186 -10.02 22.06 -11.47
CA GLU A 186 -11.34 22.56 -11.85
C GLU A 186 -11.33 24.02 -12.35
N ALA A 187 -10.39 24.82 -11.84
CA ALA A 187 -10.21 26.22 -12.25
C ALA A 187 -9.44 26.40 -13.57
N LYS A 188 -8.88 25.34 -14.17
CA LYS A 188 -8.01 25.40 -15.36
C LYS A 188 -8.52 24.49 -16.45
N LYS A 189 -9.04 25.10 -17.54
CA LYS A 189 -9.62 24.37 -18.68
C LYS A 189 -8.62 23.38 -19.33
N GLU A 190 -7.37 23.79 -19.51
CA GLU A 190 -6.32 22.96 -20.12
C GLU A 190 -6.05 21.70 -19.27
N ALA A 191 -6.03 21.83 -17.94
CA ALA A 191 -5.84 20.70 -17.02
C ALA A 191 -6.98 19.66 -17.16
N VAL A 192 -8.16 20.10 -17.46
CA VAL A 192 -9.34 19.24 -17.65
C VAL A 192 -9.27 18.48 -18.98
N GLU A 193 -8.89 19.16 -20.07
CA GLU A 193 -8.73 18.55 -21.40
C GLU A 193 -7.62 17.49 -21.42
N ASP A 194 -6.49 17.77 -20.79
CA ASP A 194 -5.39 16.82 -20.65
C ASP A 194 -5.79 15.59 -19.82
N THR A 195 -6.56 15.77 -18.75
CA THR A 195 -7.06 14.64 -17.95
C THR A 195 -7.82 13.65 -18.80
N ILE A 196 -8.73 14.12 -19.65
CA ILE A 196 -9.52 13.25 -20.58
C ILE A 196 -8.59 12.49 -21.54
N SER A 197 -7.67 13.21 -22.17
CA SER A 197 -6.71 12.65 -23.12
C SER A 197 -5.82 11.58 -22.48
N ASP A 198 -5.29 11.88 -21.32
CA ASP A 198 -4.38 11.00 -20.58
C ASP A 198 -5.09 9.73 -20.10
N HIS A 199 -6.32 9.86 -19.56
CA HIS A 199 -7.10 8.71 -19.15
C HIS A 199 -7.46 7.81 -20.32
N ARG A 200 -7.86 8.37 -21.47
CA ARG A 200 -8.12 7.61 -22.69
C ARG A 200 -6.88 6.84 -23.16
N MET A 201 -5.72 7.48 -23.16
CA MET A 201 -4.44 6.85 -23.50
C MET A 201 -4.10 5.71 -22.55
N LEU A 202 -4.21 5.94 -21.24
CA LEU A 202 -3.96 4.93 -20.20
C LEU A 202 -4.90 3.73 -20.36
N MET A 203 -6.21 3.98 -20.50
CA MET A 203 -7.21 2.92 -20.69
C MET A 203 -6.94 2.11 -21.97
N GLN A 204 -6.49 2.75 -23.05
CA GLN A 204 -6.13 2.05 -24.29
C GLN A 204 -4.96 1.08 -24.08
N PHE A 205 -3.92 1.48 -23.33
CA PHE A 205 -2.79 0.60 -23.02
C PHE A 205 -3.19 -0.53 -22.06
N LEU A 206 -4.02 -0.23 -21.05
CA LEU A 206 -4.55 -1.25 -20.13
C LEU A 206 -5.41 -2.28 -20.88
N LYS A 207 -6.27 -1.85 -21.80
CA LYS A 207 -7.10 -2.72 -22.63
C LYS A 207 -6.26 -3.67 -23.47
N ASN A 208 -5.16 -3.18 -24.02
CA ASN A 208 -4.23 -3.97 -24.84
C ASN A 208 -3.22 -4.76 -24.02
N ARG A 209 -3.30 -4.74 -22.68
CA ARG A 209 -2.34 -5.39 -21.78
C ARG A 209 -0.89 -4.93 -22.03
N ASN A 210 -0.71 -3.72 -22.58
CA ASN A 210 0.60 -3.12 -22.81
C ASN A 210 1.10 -2.44 -21.54
N ALA A 211 1.85 -3.19 -20.73
CA ALA A 211 2.32 -2.76 -19.43
C ALA A 211 3.24 -1.51 -19.51
N GLU A 212 4.18 -1.49 -20.46
CA GLU A 212 5.07 -0.34 -20.63
C GLU A 212 4.29 0.91 -21.08
N GLY A 213 3.37 0.75 -22.02
CA GLY A 213 2.51 1.84 -22.45
C GLY A 213 1.66 2.40 -21.31
N ALA A 214 1.09 1.53 -20.46
CA ALA A 214 0.32 1.93 -19.30
C ALA A 214 1.16 2.70 -18.27
N ARG A 215 2.41 2.25 -18.02
CA ARG A 215 3.38 2.95 -17.18
C ARG A 215 3.64 4.37 -17.66
N TYR A 216 3.96 4.52 -18.95
CA TYR A 216 4.27 5.83 -19.52
C TYR A 216 3.05 6.74 -19.58
N ALA A 217 1.87 6.21 -19.92
CA ALA A 217 0.64 6.98 -19.92
C ALA A 217 0.30 7.54 -18.54
N MET A 218 0.40 6.71 -17.48
CA MET A 218 0.20 7.17 -16.11
C MET A 218 1.24 8.21 -15.70
N LYS A 219 2.50 8.04 -16.09
CA LYS A 219 3.55 9.02 -15.81
C LYS A 219 3.28 10.37 -16.48
N ILE A 220 2.84 10.36 -17.74
CA ILE A 220 2.47 11.57 -18.49
C ILE A 220 1.32 12.28 -17.81
N HIS A 221 0.26 11.55 -17.45
CA HIS A 221 -0.89 12.07 -16.71
C HIS A 221 -0.48 12.83 -15.43
N ILE A 222 0.41 12.27 -14.63
CA ILE A 222 0.87 12.92 -13.40
C ILE A 222 1.76 14.13 -13.70
N LEU A 223 2.60 14.07 -14.74
CA LEU A 223 3.44 15.18 -15.15
C LEU A 223 2.62 16.37 -15.67
N HIS A 224 1.58 16.12 -16.47
CA HIS A 224 0.64 17.16 -16.90
C HIS A 224 -0.02 17.82 -15.68
N ALA A 225 -0.48 17.03 -14.70
CA ALA A 225 -1.07 17.57 -13.50
C ALA A 225 -0.07 18.44 -12.69
N ILE A 226 1.20 18.04 -12.57
CA ILE A 226 2.25 18.84 -11.91
C ILE A 226 2.47 20.16 -12.62
N ASP A 227 2.59 20.14 -13.94
CA ASP A 227 2.87 21.33 -14.75
C ASP A 227 1.70 22.32 -14.69
N GLN A 228 0.50 21.83 -14.91
CA GLN A 228 -0.69 22.65 -14.96
C GLN A 228 -1.13 23.21 -13.61
N LEU A 229 -0.90 22.48 -12.52
CA LEU A 229 -1.23 22.94 -11.17
C LEU A 229 -0.17 23.89 -10.58
N ASP A 230 0.88 24.22 -11.35
CA ASP A 230 2.01 25.08 -10.92
C ASP A 230 2.62 24.56 -9.59
N ILE A 231 2.72 23.25 -9.48
CA ILE A 231 3.36 22.59 -8.34
C ILE A 231 4.86 22.77 -8.48
N LYS A 232 5.35 23.94 -8.03
CA LYS A 232 6.73 24.39 -8.20
C LYS A 232 7.73 23.38 -7.64
N LYS A 233 8.78 23.17 -8.43
CA LYS A 233 9.98 22.40 -8.06
C LYS A 233 10.64 22.93 -6.80
#